data_1842e30ae6991fa6e49a6793110b9948
#
_entry.id   1842e30ae6991fa6e49a6793110b9948
#
_cell.length_a   1.000
_cell.length_b   1.000
_cell.length_c   1.000
_cell.angle_alpha   90.00
_cell.angle_beta   90.00
_cell.angle_gamma   90.00
#
_symmetry.space_group_name_H-M   'P 1'
#
loop_
_entity.id
_entity.type
_entity.pdbx_description
1 polymer ?
#
loop_
_entity_poly.entity_id
_entity_poly.type
_entity_poly.pdbx_seq_one_letter_code
_entity_poly.pdbx_strand_id
1 'polypeptide(L)'
;MEKIDLYDNDRLPIKKVKVLDDPLAFGENRLSVHVCIFNSKGELLIQQRVKTKRKWPNLWDISLGGGVQAGETSRDAAKRELKEELGLNHDFSNERPYLTVNFSNGFDDIFFLNMDFNANTLVLQKEEVAKAKWASKEEIERMIDAGEFIPFVKSFILSLFDLKNQRGMIIM
;
A
#
# COMPACT_ATOMS: atom_id res chain seq x y z
N MET A 1 18.89 4.47 -7.38
CA MET A 1 17.91 5.32 -6.68
C MET A 1 16.66 5.39 -7.54
N GLU A 2 15.52 5.10 -6.97
CA GLU A 2 14.25 5.11 -7.67
C GLU A 2 13.86 6.52 -8.11
N LYS A 3 13.37 6.62 -9.35
CA LYS A 3 12.88 7.87 -9.93
C LYS A 3 11.36 7.80 -10.03
N ILE A 4 10.72 8.94 -9.83
CA ILE A 4 9.26 9.10 -9.88
C ILE A 4 8.88 10.18 -10.87
N ASP A 5 7.75 9.99 -11.55
CA ASP A 5 7.08 11.06 -12.27
C ASP A 5 6.35 11.98 -11.29
N LEU A 6 6.25 13.25 -11.65
CA LEU A 6 5.54 14.25 -10.86
C LEU A 6 4.23 14.65 -11.52
N TYR A 7 3.29 15.02 -10.66
CA TYR A 7 1.92 15.40 -11.03
C TYR A 7 1.58 16.77 -10.44
N ASP A 8 0.67 17.49 -11.07
CA ASP A 8 0.06 18.67 -10.50
C ASP A 8 -1.09 18.33 -9.52
N ASN A 9 -1.78 19.34 -9.01
CA ASN A 9 -2.88 19.16 -8.07
C ASN A 9 -4.13 18.51 -8.70
N ASP A 10 -4.25 18.54 -10.02
CA ASP A 10 -5.33 17.89 -10.78
C ASP A 10 -4.95 16.45 -11.20
N ARG A 11 -3.80 15.95 -10.66
CA ARG A 11 -3.24 14.63 -10.96
C ARG A 11 -2.84 14.46 -12.43
N LEU A 12 -2.48 15.54 -13.11
CA LEU A 12 -1.94 15.50 -14.47
C LEU A 12 -0.40 15.45 -14.44
N PRO A 13 0.23 14.62 -15.29
CA PRO A 13 1.69 14.54 -15.34
C PRO A 13 2.31 15.88 -15.77
N ILE A 14 3.27 16.41 -15.02
CA ILE A 14 3.95 17.68 -15.33
C ILE A 14 5.27 17.48 -16.08
N LYS A 15 5.53 16.28 -16.62
CA LYS A 15 6.73 15.93 -17.39
C LYS A 15 8.06 16.22 -16.67
N LYS A 16 8.05 16.08 -15.35
CA LYS A 16 9.24 16.17 -14.50
C LYS A 16 9.46 14.84 -13.78
N VAL A 17 10.73 14.52 -13.58
CA VAL A 17 11.18 13.31 -12.86
C VAL A 17 12.07 13.74 -11.71
N LYS A 18 11.87 13.15 -10.55
CA LYS A 18 12.75 13.32 -9.38
C LYS A 18 13.15 11.97 -8.79
N VAL A 19 14.15 11.97 -7.93
CA VAL A 19 14.43 10.82 -7.06
C VAL A 19 13.34 10.75 -5.99
N LEU A 20 12.89 9.56 -5.66
CA LEU A 20 11.75 9.32 -4.73
C LEU A 20 11.84 10.09 -3.41
N ASP A 21 13.06 10.22 -2.88
CA ASP A 21 13.31 10.86 -1.58
C ASP A 21 13.65 12.36 -1.68
N ASP A 22 13.75 12.92 -2.88
CA ASP A 22 14.01 14.35 -3.05
C ASP A 22 12.81 15.18 -2.56
N PRO A 23 13.05 16.35 -1.97
CA PRO A 23 11.99 17.26 -1.57
C PRO A 23 11.18 17.73 -2.78
N LEU A 24 9.86 17.71 -2.64
CA LEU A 24 8.94 18.20 -3.66
C LEU A 24 8.70 19.70 -3.46
N ALA A 25 8.62 20.44 -4.56
CA ALA A 25 8.24 21.84 -4.53
C ALA A 25 6.71 21.98 -4.35
N PHE A 26 6.27 23.19 -4.03
CA PHE A 26 4.82 23.49 -3.95
C PHE A 26 4.13 23.18 -5.30
N GLY A 27 3.04 22.43 -5.24
CA GLY A 27 2.30 21.98 -6.42
C GLY A 27 2.90 20.77 -7.15
N GLU A 28 4.02 20.22 -6.68
CA GLU A 28 4.55 18.95 -7.16
C GLU A 28 4.03 17.82 -6.29
N ASN A 29 3.39 16.85 -6.92
CA ASN A 29 2.84 15.67 -6.24
C ASN A 29 3.45 14.40 -6.81
N ARG A 30 3.59 13.39 -5.95
CA ARG A 30 3.98 12.02 -6.34
C ARG A 30 2.79 11.09 -6.32
N LEU A 31 2.93 9.94 -6.97
CA LEU A 31 1.96 8.87 -6.92
C LEU A 31 2.55 7.70 -6.10
N SER A 32 1.77 7.18 -5.18
CA SER A 32 2.06 5.99 -4.41
C SER A 32 0.96 4.95 -4.62
N VAL A 33 1.23 3.73 -4.26
CA VAL A 33 0.27 2.64 -4.33
C VAL A 33 0.30 1.84 -3.03
N HIS A 34 -0.88 1.40 -2.60
CA HIS A 34 -1.03 0.35 -1.60
C HIS A 34 -1.92 -0.77 -2.13
N VAL A 35 -1.63 -1.98 -1.70
CA VAL A 35 -2.49 -3.13 -1.95
C VAL A 35 -2.90 -3.75 -0.62
N CYS A 36 -4.19 -3.89 -0.39
CA CYS A 36 -4.76 -4.57 0.77
C CYS A 36 -5.24 -5.95 0.33
N ILE A 37 -4.64 -7.00 0.85
CA ILE A 37 -4.99 -8.39 0.51
C ILE A 37 -5.80 -8.98 1.66
N PHE A 38 -7.04 -9.36 1.36
CA PHE A 38 -7.94 -10.00 2.31
C PHE A 38 -8.09 -11.50 1.99
N ASN A 39 -8.28 -12.32 3.02
CA ASN A 39 -8.61 -13.72 2.83
C ASN A 39 -10.13 -13.97 2.99
N SER A 40 -10.58 -15.19 2.72
CA SER A 40 -11.98 -15.60 2.84
C SER A 40 -12.53 -15.53 4.26
N LYS A 41 -11.66 -15.51 5.29
CA LYS A 41 -12.05 -15.29 6.70
C LYS A 41 -12.23 -13.81 7.03
N GLY A 42 -11.90 -12.92 6.10
CA GLY A 42 -11.98 -11.48 6.29
C GLY A 42 -10.80 -10.87 7.01
N GLU A 43 -9.69 -11.58 7.15
CA GLU A 43 -8.45 -11.08 7.71
C GLU A 43 -7.65 -10.34 6.64
N LEU A 44 -6.92 -9.29 7.04
CA LEU A 44 -5.99 -8.55 6.20
C LEU A 44 -4.59 -9.16 6.34
N LEU A 45 -3.92 -9.40 5.22
CA LEU A 45 -2.50 -9.66 5.24
C LEU A 45 -1.77 -8.41 5.71
N ILE A 46 -0.95 -8.53 6.74
CA ILE A 46 -0.09 -7.45 7.23
C ILE A 46 1.37 -7.89 7.17
N GLN A 47 2.26 -6.92 6.97
CA GLN A 47 3.70 -7.14 6.93
C GLN A 47 4.42 -6.35 8.02
N GLN A 48 5.50 -6.90 8.55
CA GLN A 48 6.40 -6.18 9.44
C GLN A 48 7.60 -5.67 8.67
N ARG A 49 7.83 -4.38 8.72
CA ARG A 49 8.98 -3.72 8.09
C ARG A 49 10.27 -4.15 8.77
N VAL A 50 11.35 -4.27 8.01
CA VAL A 50 12.65 -4.58 8.62
C VAL A 50 13.14 -3.43 9.51
N LYS A 51 13.96 -3.78 10.51
CA LYS A 51 14.51 -2.79 11.47
C LYS A 51 15.47 -1.76 10.83
N THR A 52 15.94 -2.02 9.62
CA THR A 52 16.86 -1.15 8.88
C THR A 52 16.14 -0.11 8.01
N LYS A 53 14.81 -0.16 7.91
CA LYS A 53 14.06 0.86 7.15
C LYS A 53 14.21 2.23 7.78
N ARG A 54 14.40 3.25 6.94
CA ARG A 54 14.54 4.65 7.36
C ARG A 54 13.26 5.20 8.01
N LYS A 55 12.10 4.83 7.44
CA LYS A 55 10.79 5.24 7.95
C LYS A 55 10.10 4.04 8.58
N TRP A 56 9.54 4.24 9.77
CA TRP A 56 8.74 3.26 10.48
C TRP A 56 9.42 1.88 10.62
N PRO A 57 10.71 1.81 11.07
CA PRO A 57 11.41 0.56 11.25
C PRO A 57 10.71 -0.34 12.24
N ASN A 58 10.66 -1.64 11.95
CA ASN A 58 10.11 -2.69 12.81
C ASN A 58 8.59 -2.59 13.10
N LEU A 59 7.88 -1.62 12.53
CA LEU A 59 6.43 -1.53 12.67
C LEU A 59 5.71 -2.42 11.65
N TRP A 60 4.50 -2.81 12.00
CA TRP A 60 3.59 -3.49 11.10
C TRP A 60 2.91 -2.48 10.16
N ASP A 61 2.59 -2.95 8.98
CA ASP A 61 1.99 -2.19 7.89
C ASP A 61 0.89 -3.02 7.22
N ILE A 62 0.05 -2.38 6.42
CA ILE A 62 -0.88 -3.10 5.54
C ILE A 62 -0.09 -3.95 4.53
N SER A 63 -0.77 -4.72 3.68
CA SER A 63 -0.17 -5.84 2.94
C SER A 63 1.10 -5.47 2.17
N LEU A 64 1.07 -4.36 1.43
CA LEU A 64 2.24 -3.77 0.77
C LEU A 64 1.97 -2.34 0.33
N GLY A 65 3.05 -1.58 0.06
CA GLY A 65 2.94 -0.26 -0.51
C GLY A 65 4.27 0.27 -1.00
N GLY A 66 4.23 1.10 -2.05
CA GLY A 66 5.43 1.67 -2.63
C GLY A 66 5.21 2.88 -3.51
N GLY A 67 6.30 3.48 -3.97
CA GLY A 67 6.28 4.57 -4.93
C GLY A 67 6.00 4.07 -6.35
N VAL A 68 5.23 4.84 -7.10
CA VAL A 68 5.07 4.61 -8.54
C VAL A 68 6.31 5.17 -9.23
N GLN A 69 7.08 4.31 -9.91
CA GLN A 69 8.31 4.71 -10.58
C GLN A 69 8.02 5.47 -11.87
N ALA A 70 8.99 6.25 -12.35
CA ALA A 70 8.85 7.01 -13.57
C ALA A 70 8.52 6.10 -14.78
N GLY A 71 7.45 6.43 -15.48
CA GLY A 71 6.92 5.65 -16.59
C GLY A 71 5.95 4.52 -16.20
N GLU A 72 5.75 4.27 -14.91
CA GLU A 72 4.76 3.31 -14.43
C GLU A 72 3.38 3.97 -14.24
N THR A 73 2.32 3.17 -14.41
CA THR A 73 1.01 3.45 -13.84
C THR A 73 0.93 2.91 -12.41
N SER A 74 -0.09 3.30 -11.63
CA SER A 74 -0.31 2.69 -10.30
C SER A 74 -0.57 1.18 -10.36
N ARG A 75 -1.10 0.65 -11.47
CA ARG A 75 -1.27 -0.78 -11.70
C ARG A 75 0.07 -1.51 -11.91
N ASP A 76 0.98 -0.89 -12.67
CA ASP A 76 2.32 -1.45 -12.89
C ASP A 76 3.09 -1.50 -11.57
N ALA A 77 3.03 -0.42 -10.79
CA ALA A 77 3.64 -0.36 -9.47
C ALA A 77 3.03 -1.39 -8.51
N ALA A 78 1.69 -1.52 -8.44
CA ALA A 78 1.03 -2.52 -7.62
C ALA A 78 1.47 -3.96 -7.97
N LYS A 79 1.59 -4.25 -9.27
CA LYS A 79 2.06 -5.55 -9.77
C LYS A 79 3.53 -5.79 -9.39
N ARG A 80 4.40 -4.78 -9.57
CA ARG A 80 5.82 -4.87 -9.23
C ARG A 80 6.03 -5.07 -7.74
N GLU A 81 5.44 -4.22 -6.89
CA GLU A 81 5.57 -4.29 -5.43
C GLU A 81 5.03 -5.62 -4.87
N LEU A 82 3.88 -6.10 -5.39
CA LEU A 82 3.34 -7.40 -5.01
C LEU A 82 4.32 -8.54 -5.27
N LYS A 83 5.00 -8.48 -6.42
CA LYS A 83 6.01 -9.48 -6.79
C LYS A 83 7.28 -9.36 -5.97
N GLU A 84 7.78 -8.13 -5.78
CA GLU A 84 9.04 -7.86 -5.07
C GLU A 84 8.92 -8.16 -3.58
N GLU A 85 7.93 -7.57 -2.89
CA GLU A 85 7.82 -7.67 -1.43
C GLU A 85 7.31 -9.03 -0.95
N LEU A 86 6.37 -9.66 -1.68
CA LEU A 86 5.65 -10.86 -1.22
C LEU A 86 5.84 -12.09 -2.12
N GLY A 87 6.47 -11.95 -3.28
CA GLY A 87 6.64 -13.03 -4.25
C GLY A 87 5.35 -13.47 -4.95
N LEU A 88 4.27 -12.71 -4.80
CA LEU A 88 2.96 -13.00 -5.38
C LEU A 88 2.81 -12.40 -6.79
N ASN A 89 1.89 -12.94 -7.57
CA ASN A 89 1.55 -12.40 -8.88
C ASN A 89 0.03 -12.17 -8.97
N HIS A 90 -0.35 -11.01 -9.50
CA HIS A 90 -1.72 -10.68 -9.86
C HIS A 90 -1.73 -9.82 -11.13
N ASP A 91 -2.75 -9.99 -11.97
CA ASP A 91 -2.94 -9.15 -13.15
C ASP A 91 -3.83 -7.95 -12.81
N PHE A 92 -3.21 -6.78 -12.71
CA PHE A 92 -3.90 -5.52 -12.42
C PHE A 92 -4.45 -4.81 -13.67
N SER A 93 -4.32 -5.37 -14.86
CA SER A 93 -4.68 -4.68 -16.14
C SER A 93 -6.12 -4.19 -16.18
N ASN A 94 -7.05 -4.95 -15.58
CA ASN A 94 -8.48 -4.61 -15.49
C ASN A 94 -8.90 -4.06 -14.10
N GLU A 95 -7.94 -3.92 -13.17
CA GLU A 95 -8.25 -3.39 -11.85
C GLU A 95 -8.34 -1.86 -11.87
N ARG A 96 -9.21 -1.34 -11.02
CA ARG A 96 -9.24 0.08 -10.67
C ARG A 96 -8.83 0.21 -9.21
N PRO A 97 -8.10 1.28 -8.82
CA PRO A 97 -7.95 1.59 -7.42
C PRO A 97 -9.32 1.63 -6.75
N TYR A 98 -9.44 1.00 -5.60
CA TYR A 98 -10.68 1.05 -4.82
C TYR A 98 -10.89 2.45 -4.25
N LEU A 99 -9.81 3.03 -3.75
CA LEU A 99 -9.75 4.39 -3.21
C LEU A 99 -8.53 5.11 -3.80
N THR A 100 -8.62 6.42 -3.91
CA THR A 100 -7.47 7.31 -4.04
C THR A 100 -7.50 8.26 -2.85
N VAL A 101 -6.44 8.29 -2.07
CA VAL A 101 -6.29 9.18 -0.92
C VAL A 101 -5.30 10.28 -1.26
N ASN A 102 -5.72 11.53 -1.09
CA ASN A 102 -4.82 12.67 -1.21
C ASN A 102 -4.05 12.86 0.09
N PHE A 103 -2.75 13.04 0.00
CA PHE A 103 -1.92 13.45 1.13
C PHE A 103 -1.14 14.73 0.78
N SER A 104 -0.38 15.28 1.70
CA SER A 104 0.19 16.64 1.60
C SER A 104 0.91 16.96 0.29
N ASN A 105 1.52 15.96 -0.37
CA ASN A 105 2.28 16.14 -1.61
C ASN A 105 2.18 14.90 -2.51
N GLY A 106 0.98 14.34 -2.63
CA GLY A 106 0.76 13.21 -3.53
C GLY A 106 -0.59 12.55 -3.42
N PHE A 107 -0.71 11.48 -4.20
CA PHE A 107 -1.88 10.64 -4.32
C PHE A 107 -1.48 9.20 -4.00
N ASP A 108 -2.35 8.50 -3.30
CA ASP A 108 -2.17 7.10 -2.93
C ASP A 108 -3.31 6.26 -3.50
N ASP A 109 -3.01 5.44 -4.48
CA ASP A 109 -3.97 4.52 -5.09
C ASP A 109 -4.00 3.21 -4.31
N ILE A 110 -5.16 2.88 -3.73
CA ILE A 110 -5.34 1.69 -2.90
C ILE A 110 -6.14 0.64 -3.67
N PHE A 111 -5.53 -0.53 -3.86
CA PHE A 111 -6.15 -1.71 -4.47
C PHE A 111 -6.56 -2.73 -3.42
N PHE A 112 -7.66 -3.42 -3.66
CA PHE A 112 -8.10 -4.55 -2.83
C PHE A 112 -8.03 -5.84 -3.62
N LEU A 113 -7.43 -6.87 -3.02
CA LEU A 113 -7.38 -8.21 -3.55
C LEU A 113 -7.99 -9.19 -2.54
N ASN A 114 -8.63 -10.23 -3.05
CA ASN A 114 -9.09 -11.37 -2.27
C ASN A 114 -8.26 -12.60 -2.65
N MET A 115 -7.48 -13.13 -1.72
CA MET A 115 -6.58 -14.25 -1.96
C MET A 115 -6.50 -15.16 -0.72
N ASP A 116 -6.57 -16.46 -0.91
CA ASP A 116 -6.37 -17.45 0.15
C ASP A 116 -5.05 -18.20 -0.06
N PHE A 117 -4.15 -18.09 0.90
CA PHE A 117 -2.89 -18.83 0.92
C PHE A 117 -2.32 -18.90 2.35
N ASN A 118 -1.35 -19.77 2.54
CA ASN A 118 -0.60 -19.79 3.80
C ASN A 118 0.47 -18.69 3.79
N ALA A 119 0.37 -17.70 4.68
CA ALA A 119 1.30 -16.57 4.75
C ALA A 119 2.77 -17.03 4.96
N ASN A 120 3.00 -18.20 5.55
CA ASN A 120 4.35 -18.76 5.73
C ASN A 120 5.00 -19.24 4.42
N THR A 121 4.24 -19.32 3.32
CA THR A 121 4.77 -19.72 2.00
C THR A 121 5.20 -18.53 1.15
N LEU A 122 5.03 -17.30 1.63
CA LEU A 122 5.44 -16.09 0.93
C LEU A 122 6.96 -16.02 0.76
N VAL A 123 7.38 -15.49 -0.37
CA VAL A 123 8.79 -15.20 -0.65
C VAL A 123 9.02 -13.73 -0.37
N LEU A 124 9.36 -13.41 0.88
CA LEU A 124 9.52 -12.05 1.33
C LEU A 124 10.84 -11.43 0.85
N GLN A 125 10.77 -10.18 0.41
CA GLN A 125 11.94 -9.34 0.13
C GLN A 125 12.64 -8.98 1.45
N LYS A 126 13.75 -9.63 1.75
CA LYS A 126 14.44 -9.55 3.06
C LYS A 126 14.95 -8.17 3.43
N GLU A 127 15.12 -7.29 2.45
CA GLU A 127 15.55 -5.90 2.61
C GLU A 127 14.41 -4.99 3.06
N GLU A 128 13.16 -5.41 2.82
CA GLU A 128 11.95 -4.62 3.04
C GLU A 128 11.06 -5.23 4.13
N VAL A 129 10.83 -6.53 4.08
CA VAL A 129 9.81 -7.26 4.84
C VAL A 129 10.44 -8.31 5.75
N ALA A 130 10.28 -8.13 7.05
CA ALA A 130 10.78 -9.09 8.06
C ALA A 130 9.84 -10.27 8.25
N LYS A 131 8.53 -10.03 8.24
CA LYS A 131 7.48 -11.03 8.46
C LYS A 131 6.19 -10.60 7.76
N ALA A 132 5.32 -11.58 7.50
CA ALA A 132 3.95 -11.34 7.09
C ALA A 132 3.02 -12.33 7.80
N LYS A 133 1.78 -11.90 8.09
CA LYS A 133 0.74 -12.73 8.68
C LYS A 133 -0.65 -12.22 8.33
N TRP A 134 -1.64 -13.08 8.44
CA TRP A 134 -3.04 -12.68 8.47
C TRP A 134 -3.40 -12.11 9.84
N ALA A 135 -4.19 -11.04 9.86
CA ALA A 135 -4.63 -10.40 11.09
C ALA A 135 -6.09 -9.95 10.98
N SER A 136 -6.84 -10.13 12.06
CA SER A 136 -8.22 -9.65 12.14
C SER A 136 -8.28 -8.14 12.38
N LYS A 137 -9.46 -7.56 12.16
CA LYS A 137 -9.75 -6.14 12.43
C LYS A 137 -9.39 -5.78 13.88
N GLU A 138 -9.80 -6.62 14.84
CA GLU A 138 -9.59 -6.42 16.27
C GLU A 138 -8.11 -6.55 16.65
N GLU A 139 -7.38 -7.43 15.99
CA GLU A 139 -5.93 -7.57 16.20
C GLU A 139 -5.20 -6.32 15.73
N ILE A 140 -5.49 -5.84 14.53
CA ILE A 140 -4.88 -4.62 13.98
C ILE A 140 -5.24 -3.41 14.85
N GLU A 141 -6.50 -3.30 15.30
CA GLU A 141 -6.91 -2.23 16.21
C GLU A 141 -6.04 -2.21 17.48
N ARG A 142 -5.84 -3.36 18.12
CA ARG A 142 -4.97 -3.47 19.31
C ARG A 142 -3.53 -3.12 18.99
N MET A 143 -3.01 -3.53 17.83
CA MET A 143 -1.64 -3.21 17.42
C MET A 143 -1.44 -1.71 17.19
N ILE A 144 -2.44 -1.02 16.61
CA ILE A 144 -2.42 0.44 16.45
C ILE A 144 -2.38 1.11 17.82
N ASP A 145 -3.24 0.69 18.76
CA ASP A 145 -3.32 1.25 20.11
C ASP A 145 -2.03 0.99 20.92
N ALA A 146 -1.35 -0.11 20.66
CA ALA A 146 -0.07 -0.46 21.27
C ALA A 146 1.15 0.24 20.61
N GLY A 147 0.95 0.97 19.50
CA GLY A 147 2.05 1.59 18.74
C GLY A 147 2.92 0.60 17.98
N GLU A 148 2.42 -0.59 17.70
CA GLU A 148 3.11 -1.64 16.94
C GLU A 148 2.86 -1.54 15.43
N PHE A 149 1.91 -0.73 15.02
CA PHE A 149 1.52 -0.51 13.62
C PHE A 149 1.95 0.90 13.16
N ILE A 150 2.18 1.07 11.85
CA ILE A 150 2.41 2.41 11.29
C ILE A 150 1.27 3.34 11.75
N PRO A 151 1.57 4.60 12.16
CA PRO A 151 0.59 5.50 12.74
C PRO A 151 -0.38 6.07 11.71
N PHE A 152 -1.06 5.20 10.96
CA PHE A 152 -2.19 5.58 10.15
C PHE A 152 -3.34 6.10 11.02
N VAL A 153 -4.24 6.87 10.43
CA VAL A 153 -5.52 7.20 11.08
C VAL A 153 -6.27 5.89 11.33
N LYS A 154 -6.48 5.54 12.60
CA LYS A 154 -7.05 4.25 13.02
C LYS A 154 -8.39 3.95 12.32
N SER A 155 -9.31 4.92 12.30
CA SER A 155 -10.61 4.76 11.64
C SER A 155 -10.47 4.49 10.14
N PHE A 156 -9.44 5.05 9.49
CA PHE A 156 -9.16 4.77 8.08
C PHE A 156 -8.81 3.30 7.88
N ILE A 157 -7.86 2.75 8.66
CA ILE A 157 -7.49 1.33 8.55
C ILE A 157 -8.66 0.41 8.85
N LEU A 158 -9.43 0.70 9.90
CA LEU A 158 -10.59 -0.12 10.26
C LEU A 158 -11.69 -0.09 9.18
N SER A 159 -11.86 1.04 8.48
CA SER A 159 -12.82 1.15 7.39
C SER A 159 -12.48 0.28 6.16
N LEU A 160 -11.21 -0.08 5.95
CA LEU A 160 -10.82 -0.98 4.85
C LEU A 160 -11.51 -2.35 4.97
N PHE A 161 -11.74 -2.82 6.21
CA PHE A 161 -12.46 -4.07 6.46
C PHE A 161 -13.95 -3.98 6.11
N ASP A 162 -14.56 -2.83 6.31
CA ASP A 162 -15.96 -2.61 5.98
C ASP A 162 -16.14 -2.45 4.45
N LEU A 163 -15.12 -1.89 3.79
CA LEU A 163 -15.14 -1.59 2.36
C LEU A 163 -14.73 -2.78 1.46
N LYS A 164 -14.01 -3.76 1.97
CA LYS A 164 -13.40 -4.84 1.17
C LYS A 164 -14.34 -5.61 0.24
N ASN A 165 -15.63 -5.69 0.58
CA ASN A 165 -16.65 -6.37 -0.20
C ASN A 165 -17.66 -5.41 -0.85
N GLN A 166 -17.42 -4.10 -0.75
CA GLN A 166 -18.30 -3.08 -1.28
C GLN A 166 -17.69 -2.46 -2.54
N ARG A 167 -18.52 -2.07 -3.48
CA ARG A 167 -18.08 -1.24 -4.61
C ARG A 167 -18.82 0.10 -4.53
N GLY A 168 -18.18 1.05 -3.83
CA GLY A 168 -18.75 2.38 -3.60
C GLY A 168 -19.16 2.59 -2.15
N MET A 169 -19.81 3.72 -1.88
CA MET A 169 -20.15 4.17 -0.51
C MET A 169 -21.54 3.72 -0.04
N ILE A 170 -22.33 3.13 -0.92
CA ILE A 170 -23.73 2.77 -0.64
C ILE A 170 -23.86 1.24 -0.73
N ILE A 171 -24.46 0.65 0.29
CA ILE A 171 -24.85 -0.77 0.27
C ILE A 171 -26.07 -0.89 -0.65
N MET A 172 -25.97 -1.63 -1.73
CA MET A 172 -27.06 -1.94 -2.65
C MET A 172 -27.63 -3.31 -2.36
#